data_4bbf7d55c5902eabf1c362978f21690d
#
_entry.id   4bbf7d55c5902eabf1c362978f21690d
#
_cell.length_a   1.000
_cell.length_b   1.000
_cell.length_c   1.000
_cell.angle_alpha   90.00
_cell.angle_beta   90.00
_cell.angle_gamma   90.00
#
_symmetry.space_group_name_H-M   'P 1'
#
loop_
_entity.id
_entity.type
_entity.pdbx_description
1 polymer ?
#
loop_
_entity_poly.entity_id
_entity_poly.type
_entity_poly.pdbx_seq_one_letter_code
_entity_poly.pdbx_strand_id
1 'polypeptide(L)'
;MIRQATLNDVPAILSLVNNHAKQGLMLTKSPLDIYRNILNFIVCEQDGQVVGCARLVVLWKDIGEIASLAVADGYKRRGIGAELVKTCLRTARKIGLPRVFSLTYQTAFFNACGFKIVDRESLPHKVFGDCLKCPKVDCCDETAVIYDI
;
A
#
# COMPACT_ATOMS: atom_id res chain seq x y z
N MET A 1 6.44 9.15 -13.58
CA MET A 1 6.04 7.97 -14.37
C MET A 1 5.91 6.76 -13.45
N ILE A 2 4.80 6.06 -13.55
CA ILE A 2 4.56 4.86 -12.73
C ILE A 2 4.85 3.62 -13.57
N ARG A 3 5.58 2.69 -12.99
CA ARG A 3 5.98 1.44 -13.64
C ARG A 3 6.06 0.29 -12.65
N GLN A 4 6.13 -0.93 -13.16
CA GLN A 4 6.41 -2.11 -12.36
C GLN A 4 7.80 -1.97 -11.71
N ALA A 5 7.92 -2.34 -10.44
CA ALA A 5 9.20 -2.35 -9.76
C ALA A 5 10.12 -3.45 -10.30
N THR A 6 11.40 -3.19 -10.24
CA THR A 6 12.45 -4.16 -10.58
C THR A 6 13.34 -4.40 -9.37
N LEU A 7 14.22 -5.39 -9.46
CA LEU A 7 15.13 -5.70 -8.34
C LEU A 7 16.02 -4.52 -7.98
N ASN A 8 16.37 -3.67 -8.95
CA ASN A 8 17.18 -2.49 -8.70
C ASN A 8 16.46 -1.43 -7.87
N ASP A 9 15.14 -1.49 -7.76
CA ASP A 9 14.35 -0.53 -6.99
C ASP A 9 14.27 -0.87 -5.50
N VAL A 10 14.71 -2.06 -5.09
CA VAL A 10 14.57 -2.53 -3.71
C VAL A 10 15.16 -1.56 -2.69
N PRO A 11 16.39 -1.03 -2.86
CA PRO A 11 16.92 -0.07 -1.88
C PRO A 11 16.05 1.18 -1.73
N ALA A 12 15.54 1.71 -2.84
CA ALA A 12 14.69 2.90 -2.81
C ALA A 12 13.34 2.62 -2.14
N ILE A 13 12.71 1.49 -2.47
CA ILE A 13 11.46 1.06 -1.83
C ILE A 13 11.66 0.91 -0.33
N LEU A 14 12.72 0.21 0.07
CA LEU A 14 13.03 -0.01 1.47
C LEU A 14 13.19 1.31 2.23
N SER A 15 13.90 2.26 1.63
CA SER A 15 14.10 3.59 2.21
C SER A 15 12.78 4.34 2.39
N LEU A 16 11.92 4.33 1.37
CA LEU A 16 10.61 4.99 1.42
C LEU A 16 9.73 4.39 2.51
N VAL A 17 9.60 3.06 2.53
CA VAL A 17 8.75 2.36 3.49
C VAL A 17 9.26 2.58 4.91
N ASN A 18 10.57 2.42 5.15
CA ASN A 18 11.12 2.54 6.49
C ASN A 18 11.12 4.00 7.00
N ASN A 19 11.23 4.97 6.11
CA ASN A 19 11.04 6.38 6.50
C ASN A 19 9.63 6.62 7.03
N HIS A 20 8.61 6.06 6.38
CA HIS A 20 7.23 6.13 6.86
C HIS A 20 7.04 5.33 8.14
N ALA A 21 7.70 4.18 8.28
CA ALA A 21 7.65 3.37 9.51
C ALA A 21 8.22 4.12 10.71
N LYS A 22 9.29 4.90 10.53
CA LYS A 22 9.86 5.74 11.59
C LYS A 22 8.89 6.82 12.06
N GLN A 23 7.99 7.25 11.18
CA GLN A 23 6.95 8.22 11.51
C GLN A 23 5.69 7.57 12.10
N GLY A 24 5.70 6.24 12.32
CA GLY A 24 4.57 5.50 12.85
C GLY A 24 3.46 5.25 11.84
N LEU A 25 3.70 5.48 10.55
CA LEU A 25 2.66 5.42 9.51
C LEU A 25 2.50 4.03 8.91
N MET A 26 3.47 3.13 9.11
CA MET A 26 3.39 1.75 8.62
C MET A 26 4.41 0.86 9.31
N LEU A 27 4.33 -0.46 9.05
CA LEU A 27 5.28 -1.43 9.58
C LEU A 27 6.64 -1.32 8.90
N THR A 28 7.70 -1.50 9.70
CA THR A 28 9.07 -1.63 9.20
C THR A 28 9.19 -2.89 8.35
N LYS A 29 9.92 -2.81 7.26
CA LYS A 29 10.20 -3.94 6.37
C LYS A 29 11.68 -4.21 6.29
N SER A 30 12.03 -5.50 6.10
CA SER A 30 13.40 -5.92 5.82
C SER A 30 13.63 -5.98 4.31
N PRO A 31 14.90 -6.01 3.85
CA PRO A 31 15.18 -6.24 2.44
C PRO A 31 14.52 -7.51 1.92
N LEU A 32 14.51 -8.59 2.71
CA LEU A 32 13.90 -9.85 2.32
C LEU A 32 12.39 -9.69 2.05
N ASP A 33 11.69 -8.91 2.88
CA ASP A 33 10.26 -8.63 2.67
C ASP A 33 10.02 -7.97 1.31
N ILE A 34 10.87 -7.02 0.94
CA ILE A 34 10.73 -6.31 -0.33
C ILE A 34 11.05 -7.24 -1.50
N TYR A 35 12.14 -8.00 -1.41
CA TYR A 35 12.50 -8.94 -2.47
C TYR A 35 11.40 -9.97 -2.73
N ARG A 36 10.83 -10.53 -1.68
CA ARG A 36 9.75 -11.53 -1.81
C ARG A 36 8.49 -10.98 -2.44
N ASN A 37 8.26 -9.69 -2.30
CA ASN A 37 7.04 -9.04 -2.78
C ASN A 37 7.28 -8.13 -3.99
N ILE A 38 8.46 -8.22 -4.61
CA ILE A 38 8.84 -7.26 -5.68
C ILE A 38 7.85 -7.26 -6.85
N LEU A 39 7.27 -8.39 -7.18
CA LEU A 39 6.30 -8.48 -8.26
C LEU A 39 4.99 -7.75 -7.95
N ASN A 40 4.72 -7.50 -6.68
CA ASN A 40 3.51 -6.79 -6.23
C ASN A 40 3.72 -5.28 -6.12
N PHE A 41 4.95 -4.81 -6.26
CA PHE A 41 5.28 -3.39 -6.14
C PHE A 41 5.22 -2.66 -7.47
N ILE A 42 4.69 -1.46 -7.41
CA ILE A 42 4.85 -0.44 -8.46
C ILE A 42 5.57 0.75 -7.86
N VAL A 43 6.28 1.49 -8.69
CA VAL A 43 7.05 2.67 -8.27
C VAL A 43 6.71 3.84 -9.18
N CYS A 44 6.84 5.04 -8.62
CA CYS A 44 6.84 6.28 -9.37
C CYS A 44 8.27 6.78 -9.49
N GLU A 45 8.73 6.94 -10.72
CA GLU A 45 10.09 7.44 -11.00
C GLU A 45 9.97 8.84 -11.57
N GLN A 46 10.74 9.77 -11.01
CA GLN A 46 10.87 11.14 -11.52
C GLN A 46 12.34 11.52 -11.50
N ASP A 47 12.82 12.09 -12.61
CA ASP A 47 14.22 12.55 -12.76
C ASP A 47 15.24 11.46 -12.40
N GLY A 48 14.93 10.21 -12.79
CA GLY A 48 15.80 9.07 -12.54
C GLY A 48 15.77 8.54 -11.12
N GLN A 49 14.86 9.04 -10.27
CA GLN A 49 14.74 8.61 -8.88
C GLN A 49 13.38 8.02 -8.59
N VAL A 50 13.34 6.97 -7.77
CA VAL A 50 12.09 6.41 -7.25
C VAL A 50 11.61 7.29 -6.11
N VAL A 51 10.49 7.96 -6.30
CA VAL A 51 9.93 8.91 -5.34
C VAL A 51 8.63 8.44 -4.71
N GLY A 52 8.12 7.30 -5.13
CA GLY A 52 6.91 6.71 -4.54
C GLY A 52 6.83 5.24 -4.84
N CYS A 53 6.09 4.51 -4.01
CA CYS A 53 5.84 3.08 -4.21
C CYS A 53 4.49 2.70 -3.63
N ALA A 54 3.97 1.57 -4.09
CA ALA A 54 2.77 0.94 -3.53
C ALA A 54 2.81 -0.55 -3.83
N ARG A 55 2.16 -1.34 -3.00
CA ARG A 55 2.07 -2.79 -3.16
C ARG A 55 0.61 -3.20 -3.22
N LEU A 56 0.26 -3.99 -4.24
CA LEU A 56 -1.06 -4.64 -4.32
C LEU A 56 -0.87 -6.12 -4.00
N VAL A 57 -1.56 -6.59 -2.96
CA VAL A 57 -1.47 -7.98 -2.50
C VAL A 57 -2.83 -8.63 -2.68
N VAL A 58 -2.86 -9.77 -3.37
CA VAL A 58 -4.07 -10.60 -3.44
C VAL A 58 -4.10 -11.45 -2.19
N LEU A 59 -5.16 -11.33 -1.40
CA LEU A 59 -5.29 -12.08 -0.14
C LEU A 59 -6.23 -13.25 -0.27
N TRP A 60 -7.23 -13.15 -1.14
CA TRP A 60 -8.17 -14.21 -1.44
C TRP A 60 -8.77 -13.96 -2.82
N LYS A 61 -9.62 -14.85 -3.28
CA LYS A 61 -10.25 -14.75 -4.61
C LYS A 61 -11.09 -13.49 -4.79
N ASP A 62 -11.52 -12.89 -3.70
CA ASP A 62 -12.48 -11.78 -3.73
C ASP A 62 -12.00 -10.52 -3.00
N ILE A 63 -10.76 -10.48 -2.53
CA ILE A 63 -10.24 -9.31 -1.83
C ILE A 63 -8.72 -9.17 -1.98
N GLY A 64 -8.28 -7.95 -2.23
CA GLY A 64 -6.86 -7.57 -2.22
C GLY A 64 -6.62 -6.38 -1.30
N GLU A 65 -5.35 -6.09 -1.08
CA GLU A 65 -4.93 -4.99 -0.19
C GLU A 65 -3.93 -4.09 -0.90
N ILE A 66 -4.11 -2.78 -0.77
CA ILE A 66 -3.06 -1.81 -1.08
C ILE A 66 -2.30 -1.54 0.20
N ALA A 67 -1.00 -1.85 0.18
CA ALA A 67 -0.11 -1.71 1.32
C ALA A 67 1.18 -1.02 0.90
N SER A 68 1.97 -0.60 1.88
CA SER A 68 3.29 0.00 1.66
C SER A 68 3.25 1.19 0.69
N LEU A 69 2.17 1.96 0.73
CA LEU A 69 2.04 3.18 -0.06
C LEU A 69 2.87 4.28 0.59
N ALA A 70 3.89 4.74 -0.09
CA ALA A 70 4.80 5.74 0.46
C ALA A 70 5.27 6.68 -0.65
N VAL A 71 5.33 7.98 -0.33
CA VAL A 71 5.82 9.03 -1.24
C VAL A 71 6.90 9.81 -0.51
N ALA A 72 8.00 10.10 -1.19
CA ALA A 72 9.11 10.87 -0.63
C ALA A 72 8.64 12.27 -0.18
N ASP A 73 9.22 12.77 0.91
CA ASP A 73 8.77 14.01 1.56
C ASP A 73 8.73 15.20 0.58
N GLY A 74 9.72 15.36 -0.27
CA GLY A 74 9.77 16.46 -1.22
C GLY A 74 8.79 16.35 -2.39
N TYR A 75 8.06 15.25 -2.48
CA TYR A 75 7.17 14.95 -3.63
C TYR A 75 5.72 14.75 -3.21
N LYS A 76 5.39 15.01 -1.94
CA LYS A 76 4.02 14.91 -1.46
C LYS A 76 3.17 16.04 -2.02
N ARG A 77 1.84 15.82 -2.07
CA ARG A 77 0.83 16.77 -2.56
C ARG A 77 0.95 17.09 -4.05
N ARG A 78 1.58 16.19 -4.82
CA ARG A 78 1.69 16.31 -6.28
C ARG A 78 0.85 15.29 -7.03
N GLY A 79 -0.02 14.57 -6.33
CA GLY A 79 -0.89 13.55 -6.92
C GLY A 79 -0.23 12.20 -7.15
N ILE A 80 1.01 11.99 -6.72
CA ILE A 80 1.74 10.73 -6.92
C ILE A 80 1.05 9.58 -6.19
N GLY A 81 0.66 9.79 -4.93
CA GLY A 81 -0.05 8.77 -4.15
C GLY A 81 -1.35 8.35 -4.81
N ALA A 82 -2.14 9.31 -5.28
CA ALA A 82 -3.40 9.04 -5.96
C ALA A 82 -3.19 8.25 -7.26
N GLU A 83 -2.16 8.56 -8.03
CA GLU A 83 -1.83 7.83 -9.27
C GLU A 83 -1.36 6.40 -8.96
N LEU A 84 -0.61 6.20 -7.89
CA LEU A 84 -0.22 4.86 -7.45
C LEU A 84 -1.45 4.02 -7.08
N VAL A 85 -2.39 4.60 -6.32
CA VAL A 85 -3.65 3.93 -5.96
C VAL A 85 -4.46 3.59 -7.21
N LYS A 86 -4.62 4.54 -8.13
CA LYS A 86 -5.34 4.28 -9.38
C LYS A 86 -4.72 3.14 -10.19
N THR A 87 -3.40 3.08 -10.23
CA THR A 87 -2.69 2.02 -10.95
C THR A 87 -2.93 0.67 -10.28
N CYS A 88 -2.89 0.61 -8.95
CA CYS A 88 -3.24 -0.61 -8.22
C CYS A 88 -4.67 -1.06 -8.52
N LEU A 89 -5.62 -0.12 -8.54
CA LEU A 89 -7.03 -0.44 -8.84
C LEU A 89 -7.22 -0.94 -10.26
N ARG A 90 -6.49 -0.37 -11.23
CA ARG A 90 -6.51 -0.88 -12.61
C ARG A 90 -6.01 -2.32 -12.68
N THR A 91 -4.92 -2.62 -11.99
CA THR A 91 -4.38 -3.98 -11.92
C THR A 91 -5.37 -4.93 -11.25
N ALA A 92 -5.97 -4.50 -10.14
CA ALA A 92 -6.98 -5.29 -9.42
C ALA A 92 -8.16 -5.65 -10.33
N ARG A 93 -8.65 -4.66 -11.07
CA ARG A 93 -9.75 -4.87 -12.04
C ARG A 93 -9.34 -5.86 -13.11
N LYS A 94 -8.12 -5.72 -13.62
CA LYS A 94 -7.60 -6.56 -14.70
C LYS A 94 -7.49 -8.03 -14.31
N ILE A 95 -7.14 -8.30 -13.06
CA ILE A 95 -7.00 -9.68 -12.56
C ILE A 95 -8.28 -10.24 -11.95
N GLY A 96 -9.35 -9.44 -11.91
CA GLY A 96 -10.66 -9.91 -11.47
C GLY A 96 -10.96 -9.76 -9.99
N LEU A 97 -10.21 -8.94 -9.25
CA LEU A 97 -10.55 -8.65 -7.86
C LEU A 97 -11.78 -7.76 -7.79
N PRO A 98 -12.84 -8.16 -7.04
CA PRO A 98 -14.05 -7.33 -6.92
C PRO A 98 -13.91 -6.20 -5.91
N ARG A 99 -12.94 -6.26 -5.01
CA ARG A 99 -12.74 -5.21 -4.01
C ARG A 99 -11.32 -5.19 -3.49
N VAL A 100 -10.92 -4.01 -3.03
CA VAL A 100 -9.58 -3.75 -2.50
C VAL A 100 -9.73 -2.92 -1.24
N PHE A 101 -9.00 -3.27 -0.19
CA PHE A 101 -9.00 -2.50 1.06
C PHE A 101 -7.60 -1.99 1.39
N SER A 102 -7.53 -1.12 2.39
CA SER A 102 -6.28 -0.70 3.02
C SER A 102 -6.53 -0.41 4.49
N LEU A 103 -5.52 -0.60 5.32
CA LEU A 103 -5.51 -0.17 6.72
C LEU A 103 -4.63 1.07 6.78
N THR A 104 -5.17 2.19 7.27
CA THR A 104 -4.49 3.48 7.11
C THR A 104 -4.78 4.45 8.25
N TYR A 105 -3.85 5.39 8.47
CA TYR A 105 -4.10 6.62 9.24
C TYR A 105 -4.54 7.76 8.32
N GLN A 106 -4.54 7.57 7.01
CA GLN A 106 -4.77 8.61 6.00
C GLN A 106 -6.14 8.45 5.34
N THR A 107 -7.20 8.45 6.15
CA THR A 107 -8.56 8.22 5.65
C THR A 107 -9.01 9.27 4.64
N ALA A 108 -8.66 10.54 4.87
CA ALA A 108 -9.03 11.61 3.94
C ALA A 108 -8.43 11.39 2.55
N PHE A 109 -7.18 10.92 2.49
CA PHE A 109 -6.52 10.61 1.23
C PHE A 109 -7.27 9.48 0.49
N PHE A 110 -7.57 8.38 1.18
CA PHE A 110 -8.27 7.25 0.55
C PHE A 110 -9.71 7.59 0.19
N ASN A 111 -10.39 8.40 1.01
CA ASN A 111 -11.73 8.88 0.67
C ASN A 111 -11.70 9.69 -0.63
N ALA A 112 -10.69 10.53 -0.81
CA ALA A 112 -10.51 11.28 -2.06
C ALA A 112 -10.24 10.37 -3.26
N CYS A 113 -9.70 9.18 -3.03
CA CYS A 113 -9.48 8.16 -4.07
C CYS A 113 -10.72 7.30 -4.33
N GLY A 114 -11.82 7.54 -3.63
CA GLY A 114 -13.07 6.81 -3.83
C GLY A 114 -13.29 5.64 -2.87
N PHE A 115 -12.43 5.46 -1.89
CA PHE A 115 -12.60 4.45 -0.85
C PHE A 115 -13.59 4.95 0.20
N LYS A 116 -14.27 4.02 0.86
CA LYS A 116 -15.15 4.31 1.99
C LYS A 116 -14.64 3.62 3.25
N ILE A 117 -14.93 4.24 4.40
CA ILE A 117 -14.57 3.67 5.70
C ILE A 117 -15.48 2.47 6.00
N VAL A 118 -14.89 1.39 6.50
CA VAL A 118 -15.64 0.20 6.94
C VAL A 118 -15.10 -0.26 8.28
N ASP A 119 -15.90 -1.06 9.00
CA ASP A 119 -15.45 -1.71 10.21
C ASP A 119 -14.38 -2.75 9.87
N ARG A 120 -13.29 -2.76 10.65
CA ARG A 120 -12.25 -3.78 10.50
C ARG A 120 -12.82 -5.19 10.66
N GLU A 121 -13.79 -5.35 11.57
CA GLU A 121 -14.42 -6.63 11.84
C GLU A 121 -15.23 -7.16 10.66
N SER A 122 -15.59 -6.30 9.71
CA SER A 122 -16.29 -6.71 8.49
C SER A 122 -15.36 -7.40 7.49
N LEU A 123 -14.03 -7.29 7.67
CA LEU A 123 -13.04 -7.89 6.80
C LEU A 123 -12.76 -9.34 7.21
N PRO A 124 -12.49 -10.24 6.24
CA PRO A 124 -12.14 -11.64 6.58
C PRO A 124 -10.90 -11.71 7.48
N HIS A 125 -10.84 -12.67 8.39
CA HIS A 125 -9.70 -12.86 9.28
C HIS A 125 -8.37 -13.01 8.54
N LYS A 126 -8.40 -13.55 7.35
CA LYS A 126 -7.20 -13.77 6.51
C LYS A 126 -6.44 -12.50 6.20
N VAL A 127 -7.13 -11.35 6.15
CA VAL A 127 -6.49 -10.07 5.80
C VAL A 127 -5.61 -9.54 6.92
N PHE A 128 -5.71 -10.09 8.13
CA PHE A 128 -4.96 -9.62 9.29
C PHE A 128 -3.67 -10.39 9.56
N GLY A 129 -3.20 -11.19 8.61
CA GLY A 129 -1.95 -11.94 8.76
C GLY A 129 -0.76 -11.08 9.17
N ASP A 130 -0.57 -9.94 8.51
CA ASP A 130 0.50 -9.00 8.85
C ASP A 130 0.25 -8.31 10.18
N CYS A 131 -1.01 -8.14 10.58
CA CYS A 131 -1.36 -7.51 11.86
C CYS A 131 -0.94 -8.35 13.06
N LEU A 132 -0.86 -9.67 12.93
CA LEU A 132 -0.39 -10.55 14.00
C LEU A 132 1.08 -10.30 14.34
N LYS A 133 1.86 -9.76 13.41
CA LYS A 133 3.27 -9.42 13.59
C LYS A 133 3.47 -7.96 14.03
N CYS A 134 2.38 -7.18 14.08
CA CYS A 134 2.44 -5.76 14.40
C CYS A 134 2.49 -5.55 15.91
N PRO A 135 3.37 -4.66 16.42
CA PRO A 135 3.38 -4.31 17.85
C PRO A 135 2.05 -3.74 18.35
N LYS A 136 1.20 -3.24 17.44
CA LYS A 136 -0.11 -2.66 17.77
C LYS A 136 -1.27 -3.63 17.55
N VAL A 137 -1.02 -4.95 17.46
CA VAL A 137 -2.06 -5.92 17.12
C VAL A 137 -3.30 -5.84 18.04
N ASP A 138 -3.10 -5.61 19.34
CA ASP A 138 -4.18 -5.55 20.32
C ASP A 138 -4.82 -4.17 20.45
N CYS A 139 -4.19 -3.11 19.93
CA CYS A 139 -4.66 -1.73 20.09
C CYS A 139 -4.43 -0.92 18.81
N CYS A 140 -4.49 -1.54 17.66
CA CYS A 140 -4.32 -0.86 16.38
C CYS A 140 -5.43 0.16 16.18
N ASP A 141 -5.03 1.39 15.88
CA ASP A 141 -5.93 2.52 15.66
C ASP A 141 -6.03 2.93 14.18
N GLU A 142 -5.46 2.13 13.27
CA GLU A 142 -5.65 2.34 11.85
C GLU A 142 -7.11 2.11 11.44
N THR A 143 -7.55 2.88 10.47
CA THR A 143 -8.90 2.77 9.92
C THR A 143 -8.88 1.88 8.68
N ALA A 144 -9.89 1.01 8.56
CA ALA A 144 -10.08 0.20 7.36
C ALA A 144 -10.89 0.99 6.34
N VAL A 145 -10.39 1.03 5.11
CA VAL A 145 -11.08 1.63 3.96
C VAL A 145 -11.17 0.62 2.84
N ILE A 146 -12.25 0.66 2.07
CA ILE A 146 -12.50 -0.33 1.01
C ILE A 146 -12.99 0.34 -0.27
N TYR A 147 -12.62 -0.24 -1.41
CA TYR A 147 -13.06 0.18 -2.73
C TYR A 147 -13.70 -1.01 -3.44
N ASP A 148 -14.96 -0.87 -3.85
CA ASP A 148 -15.68 -1.87 -4.64
C ASP A 148 -15.43 -1.59 -6.13
N ILE A 149 -14.89 -2.58 -6.83
CA ILE A 149 -14.58 -2.47 -8.25
C ILE A 149 -15.79 -2.80 -9.10
#